data_7a374e609d57e9a3e402bb95875ff003
#
_entry.id   7a374e609d57e9a3e402bb95875ff003
#
_cell.length_a   1.000
_cell.length_b   1.000
_cell.length_c   1.000
_cell.angle_alpha   90.00
_cell.angle_beta   90.00
_cell.angle_gamma   90.00
#
_symmetry.space_group_name_H-M   'P 1'
#
loop_
_entity.id
_entity.type
_entity.pdbx_description
1 polymer ?
#
loop_
_entity_poly.entity_id
_entity_poly.type
_entity_poly.pdbx_seq_one_letter_code
_entity_poly.pdbx_strand_id
1 'polypeptide(L)'
;TFSDTAKAEYEQFMRITPCTSCKGQRLKPSSLAVTVADKNIYEMTSMSVKELVKFLADIELTEQQHYIGDQILKEIRARVGFLQQVGLDYLTLTRGTASLSGGEAQRIRLATQIGSGLVGVAYILDEPSIGLHQRDNDKLLGALMNLKNLGNTLIVVEHDEDTMRAADYIVDVGP
;
A
#
# COMPACT_ATOMS: atom_id res chain seq x y z
N THR A 1 18.72 -19.88 26.97
CA THR A 1 17.52 -19.02 26.91
C THR A 1 17.94 -17.63 27.33
N PHE A 2 18.19 -16.75 26.39
CA PHE A 2 18.41 -15.34 26.69
C PHE A 2 17.09 -14.74 27.18
N SER A 3 17.14 -14.00 28.29
CA SER A 3 15.97 -13.27 28.79
C SER A 3 15.60 -12.17 27.81
N ASP A 4 14.32 -11.86 27.64
CA ASP A 4 13.84 -10.82 26.71
C ASP A 4 14.44 -9.45 27.02
N THR A 5 14.77 -9.19 28.29
CA THR A 5 15.50 -8.00 28.74
C THR A 5 16.92 -7.93 28.18
N ALA A 6 17.67 -9.03 28.21
CA ALA A 6 19.03 -9.06 27.64
C ALA A 6 19.00 -8.89 26.11
N LYS A 7 18.00 -9.46 25.44
CA LYS A 7 17.81 -9.29 24.01
C LYS A 7 17.55 -7.82 23.63
N ALA A 8 16.66 -7.14 24.34
CA ALA A 8 16.36 -5.73 24.15
C ALA A 8 17.59 -4.83 24.39
N GLU A 9 18.43 -5.19 25.35
CA GLU A 9 19.68 -4.48 25.64
C GLU A 9 20.71 -4.63 24.51
N TYR A 10 20.82 -5.82 23.90
CA TYR A 10 21.70 -6.02 22.74
C TYR A 10 21.16 -5.38 21.47
N GLU A 11 19.84 -5.37 21.26
CA GLU A 11 19.19 -4.81 20.06
C GLU A 11 19.51 -3.32 19.88
N GLN A 12 19.67 -2.54 20.95
CA GLN A 12 20.03 -1.12 20.85
C GLN A 12 21.44 -0.87 20.27
N PHE A 13 22.33 -1.87 20.32
CA PHE A 13 23.67 -1.81 19.74
C PHE A 13 23.75 -2.40 18.33
N MET A 14 22.67 -3.03 17.87
CA MET A 14 22.62 -3.61 16.53
C MET A 14 22.43 -2.54 15.46
N ARG A 15 23.21 -2.64 14.39
CA ARG A 15 23.01 -1.83 13.18
C ARG A 15 22.49 -2.72 12.07
N ILE A 16 21.44 -2.24 11.40
CA ILE A 16 20.95 -2.89 10.19
C ILE A 16 21.90 -2.57 9.05
N THR A 17 22.62 -3.59 8.59
CA THR A 17 23.54 -3.47 7.45
C THR A 17 23.01 -4.29 6.27
N PRO A 18 23.16 -3.79 5.02
CA PRO A 18 22.80 -4.57 3.85
C PRO A 18 23.61 -5.87 3.79
N CYS A 19 22.98 -6.96 3.39
CA CYS A 19 23.67 -8.23 3.15
C CYS A 19 24.77 -8.03 2.10
N THR A 20 26.00 -8.48 2.38
CA THR A 20 27.16 -8.34 1.50
C THR A 20 26.98 -9.10 0.17
N SER A 21 26.26 -10.21 0.19
CA SER A 21 26.01 -11.04 -1.00
C SER A 21 24.96 -10.42 -1.93
N CYS A 22 23.78 -10.06 -1.41
CA CYS A 22 22.68 -9.52 -2.25
C CYS A 22 22.62 -7.98 -2.23
N LYS A 23 23.50 -7.29 -1.50
CA LYS A 23 23.56 -5.82 -1.39
C LYS A 23 22.20 -5.16 -1.07
N GLY A 24 21.39 -5.85 -0.28
CA GLY A 24 20.04 -5.40 0.08
C GLY A 24 18.92 -5.79 -0.89
N GLN A 25 19.25 -6.41 -2.02
CA GLN A 25 18.25 -6.78 -3.05
C GLN A 25 17.38 -7.99 -2.67
N ARG A 26 17.76 -8.75 -1.62
CA ARG A 26 17.03 -9.90 -1.04
C ARG A 26 16.83 -11.09 -1.99
N LEU A 27 17.33 -11.05 -3.21
CA LEU A 27 17.18 -12.06 -4.26
C LEU A 27 18.52 -12.59 -4.75
N LYS A 28 18.50 -13.78 -5.32
CA LYS A 28 19.67 -14.39 -5.96
C LYS A 28 19.95 -13.70 -7.31
N PRO A 29 21.22 -13.67 -7.80
CA PRO A 29 21.55 -13.10 -9.08
C PRO A 29 20.76 -13.70 -10.25
N SER A 30 20.47 -15.01 -10.21
CA SER A 30 19.65 -15.67 -11.23
C SER A 30 18.21 -15.16 -11.30
N SER A 31 17.62 -14.78 -10.16
CA SER A 31 16.28 -14.18 -10.11
C SER A 31 16.30 -12.73 -10.62
N LEU A 32 17.37 -12.01 -10.37
CA LEU A 32 17.56 -10.63 -10.84
C LEU A 32 17.91 -10.54 -12.33
N ALA A 33 18.37 -11.64 -12.93
CA ALA A 33 18.64 -11.73 -14.36
C ALA A 33 17.34 -11.77 -15.21
N VAL A 34 16.20 -12.05 -14.59
CA VAL A 34 14.89 -12.02 -15.28
C VAL A 34 14.40 -10.57 -15.33
N THR A 35 14.17 -10.08 -16.55
CA THR A 35 13.70 -8.71 -16.81
C THR A 35 12.40 -8.70 -17.60
N VAL A 36 11.59 -7.68 -17.37
CA VAL A 36 10.40 -7.33 -18.16
C VAL A 36 10.52 -5.85 -18.51
N ALA A 37 10.47 -5.49 -19.77
CA ALA A 37 10.75 -4.13 -20.26
C ALA A 37 12.05 -3.57 -19.65
N ASP A 38 13.14 -4.36 -19.77
CA ASP A 38 14.50 -4.04 -19.30
C ASP A 38 14.65 -3.78 -17.79
N LYS A 39 13.64 -4.10 -16.98
CA LYS A 39 13.71 -3.94 -15.54
C LYS A 39 13.52 -5.27 -14.82
N ASN A 40 14.36 -5.52 -13.81
CA ASN A 40 14.21 -6.65 -12.92
C ASN A 40 13.22 -6.32 -11.77
N ILE A 41 12.84 -7.34 -11.03
CA ILE A 41 11.86 -7.21 -9.95
C ILE A 41 12.31 -6.24 -8.85
N TYR A 42 13.61 -6.17 -8.53
CA TYR A 42 14.12 -5.27 -7.52
C TYR A 42 14.04 -3.80 -7.99
N GLU A 43 14.38 -3.54 -9.24
CA GLU A 43 14.28 -2.21 -9.83
C GLU A 43 12.82 -1.73 -9.84
N MET A 44 11.88 -2.59 -10.25
CA MET A 44 10.46 -2.27 -10.24
C MET A 44 9.95 -1.98 -8.82
N THR A 45 10.30 -2.83 -7.85
CA THR A 45 9.83 -2.67 -6.46
C THR A 45 10.52 -1.53 -5.71
N SER A 46 11.64 -1.03 -6.23
CA SER A 46 12.35 0.13 -5.69
C SER A 46 11.82 1.48 -6.21
N MET A 47 10.99 1.46 -7.25
CA MET A 47 10.26 2.65 -7.70
C MET A 47 9.25 3.07 -6.64
N SER A 48 8.96 4.37 -6.57
CA SER A 48 7.79 4.85 -5.86
C SER A 48 6.51 4.27 -6.50
N VAL A 49 5.45 4.13 -5.73
CA VAL A 49 4.14 3.69 -6.24
C VAL A 49 3.71 4.52 -7.46
N LYS A 50 3.94 5.84 -7.41
CA LYS A 50 3.64 6.75 -8.53
C LYS A 50 4.41 6.40 -9.80
N GLU A 51 5.72 6.15 -9.69
CA GLU A 51 6.58 5.76 -10.81
C GLU A 51 6.22 4.37 -11.32
N LEU A 52 5.92 3.44 -10.41
CA LEU A 52 5.52 2.08 -10.77
C LEU A 52 4.19 2.05 -11.52
N VAL A 53 3.18 2.83 -11.09
CA VAL A 53 1.90 2.97 -11.82
C VAL A 53 2.15 3.47 -13.24
N LYS A 54 2.98 4.51 -13.39
CA LYS A 54 3.33 5.04 -14.72
C LYS A 54 4.07 4.00 -15.56
N PHE A 55 5.10 3.36 -15.01
CA PHE A 55 5.84 2.30 -15.69
C PHE A 55 4.94 1.17 -16.17
N LEU A 56 4.02 0.70 -15.31
CA LEU A 56 3.08 -0.37 -15.67
C LEU A 56 2.03 0.07 -16.71
N ALA A 57 1.69 1.36 -16.79
CA ALA A 57 0.81 1.87 -17.82
C ALA A 57 1.49 1.92 -19.19
N ASP A 58 2.75 2.36 -19.21
CA ASP A 58 3.53 2.61 -20.42
C ASP A 58 4.32 1.36 -20.91
N ILE A 59 4.20 0.21 -20.21
CA ILE A 59 4.96 -1.00 -20.53
C ILE A 59 4.55 -1.57 -21.89
N GLU A 60 5.53 -1.72 -22.77
CA GLU A 60 5.37 -2.38 -24.05
C GLU A 60 5.73 -3.87 -23.93
N LEU A 61 4.82 -4.72 -24.36
CA LEU A 61 4.97 -6.17 -24.31
C LEU A 61 4.88 -6.76 -25.72
N THR A 62 5.56 -7.87 -25.95
CA THR A 62 5.38 -8.67 -27.16
C THR A 62 4.03 -9.42 -27.10
N GLU A 63 3.52 -9.87 -28.25
CA GLU A 63 2.26 -10.64 -28.32
C GLU A 63 2.27 -11.86 -27.37
N GLN A 64 3.39 -12.57 -27.30
CA GLN A 64 3.55 -13.71 -26.42
C GLN A 64 3.51 -13.31 -24.94
N GLN A 65 4.11 -12.16 -24.57
CA GLN A 65 4.07 -11.63 -23.22
C GLN A 65 2.67 -11.15 -22.85
N HIS A 66 1.92 -10.56 -23.79
CA HIS A 66 0.52 -10.21 -23.60
C HIS A 66 -0.34 -11.44 -23.28
N TYR A 67 -0.20 -12.51 -24.07
CA TYR A 67 -0.95 -13.74 -23.86
C TYR A 67 -0.75 -14.33 -22.45
N ILE A 68 0.47 -14.25 -21.90
CA ILE A 68 0.80 -14.77 -20.58
C ILE A 68 0.49 -13.76 -19.48
N GLY A 69 0.73 -12.46 -19.72
CA GLY A 69 0.87 -11.45 -18.69
C GLY A 69 -0.33 -10.54 -18.46
N ASP A 70 -1.26 -10.43 -19.41
CA ASP A 70 -2.33 -9.41 -19.35
C ASP A 70 -3.19 -9.52 -18.08
N GLN A 71 -3.60 -10.73 -17.71
CA GLN A 71 -4.39 -10.94 -16.51
C GLN A 71 -3.59 -10.58 -15.23
N ILE A 72 -2.31 -10.94 -15.21
CA ILE A 72 -1.42 -10.65 -14.08
C ILE A 72 -1.20 -9.13 -13.98
N LEU A 73 -0.93 -8.47 -15.10
CA LEU A 73 -0.73 -7.02 -15.15
C LEU A 73 -1.98 -6.25 -14.75
N LYS A 74 -3.15 -6.72 -15.16
CA LYS A 74 -4.44 -6.14 -14.75
C LYS A 74 -4.57 -6.14 -13.22
N GLU A 75 -4.27 -7.27 -12.56
CA GLU A 75 -4.30 -7.40 -11.11
C GLU A 75 -3.25 -6.52 -10.43
N ILE A 76 -2.01 -6.50 -10.95
CA ILE A 76 -0.95 -5.66 -10.38
C ILE A 76 -1.32 -4.18 -10.51
N ARG A 77 -1.77 -3.73 -11.68
CA ARG A 77 -2.21 -2.34 -11.93
C ARG A 77 -3.31 -1.93 -10.96
N ALA A 78 -4.31 -2.79 -10.76
CA ALA A 78 -5.39 -2.52 -9.82
C ALA A 78 -4.85 -2.34 -8.39
N ARG A 79 -4.04 -3.28 -7.90
CA ARG A 79 -3.52 -3.25 -6.52
C ARG A 79 -2.57 -2.08 -6.27
N VAL A 80 -1.67 -1.79 -7.22
CA VAL A 80 -0.76 -0.64 -7.10
C VAL A 80 -1.53 0.68 -7.22
N GLY A 81 -2.55 0.72 -8.08
CA GLY A 81 -3.46 1.86 -8.21
C GLY A 81 -4.22 2.17 -6.90
N PHE A 82 -4.62 1.15 -6.14
CA PHE A 82 -5.25 1.38 -4.83
C PHE A 82 -4.30 2.03 -3.82
N LEU A 83 -3.01 1.67 -3.83
CA LEU A 83 -2.03 2.34 -2.98
C LEU A 83 -1.92 3.84 -3.32
N GLN A 84 -1.99 4.18 -4.59
CA GLN A 84 -2.01 5.58 -5.03
C GLN A 84 -3.29 6.31 -4.59
N GLN A 85 -4.45 5.66 -4.69
CA GLN A 85 -5.74 6.22 -4.30
C GLN A 85 -5.82 6.54 -2.80
N VAL A 86 -5.13 5.77 -1.95
CA VAL A 86 -5.07 6.04 -0.50
C VAL A 86 -3.92 6.98 -0.10
N GLY A 87 -3.30 7.69 -1.06
CA GLY A 87 -2.26 8.69 -0.79
C GLY A 87 -0.89 8.11 -0.42
N LEU A 88 -0.58 6.87 -0.84
CA LEU A 88 0.70 6.20 -0.61
C LEU A 88 1.60 6.19 -1.85
N ASP A 89 1.44 7.15 -2.73
CA ASP A 89 2.13 7.27 -4.01
C ASP A 89 3.66 7.48 -3.89
N TYR A 90 4.12 7.96 -2.75
CA TYR A 90 5.55 8.17 -2.44
C TYR A 90 6.26 6.94 -1.88
N LEU A 91 5.54 5.91 -1.43
CA LEU A 91 6.14 4.69 -0.88
C LEU A 91 6.77 3.82 -1.97
N THR A 92 7.75 3.02 -1.56
CA THR A 92 8.33 1.95 -2.38
C THR A 92 7.93 0.58 -1.83
N LEU A 93 7.78 -0.43 -2.67
CA LEU A 93 7.45 -1.79 -2.23
C LEU A 93 8.62 -2.48 -1.51
N THR A 94 9.83 -1.96 -1.62
CA THR A 94 11.01 -2.44 -0.89
C THR A 94 11.08 -1.94 0.56
N ARG A 95 10.24 -0.96 0.93
CA ARG A 95 10.24 -0.39 2.27
C ARG A 95 9.81 -1.43 3.31
N GLY A 96 10.58 -1.52 4.39
CA GLY A 96 10.29 -2.45 5.49
C GLY A 96 9.04 -2.04 6.27
N THR A 97 8.18 -2.99 6.60
CA THR A 97 6.94 -2.73 7.35
C THR A 97 7.17 -2.08 8.72
N ALA A 98 8.27 -2.40 9.39
CA ALA A 98 8.64 -1.81 10.67
C ALA A 98 8.98 -0.29 10.59
N SER A 99 9.22 0.23 9.39
CA SER A 99 9.50 1.66 9.16
C SER A 99 8.26 2.47 8.80
N LEU A 100 7.10 1.82 8.68
CA LEU A 100 5.84 2.48 8.36
C LEU A 100 5.27 3.20 9.60
N SER A 101 4.72 4.38 9.40
CA SER A 101 3.89 5.03 10.41
C SER A 101 2.57 4.27 10.60
N GLY A 102 1.88 4.50 11.73
CA GLY A 102 0.56 3.91 11.98
C GLY A 102 -0.43 4.19 10.86
N GLY A 103 -0.51 5.43 10.40
CA GLY A 103 -1.38 5.83 9.31
C GLY A 103 -1.01 5.19 7.96
N GLU A 104 0.29 5.05 7.64
CA GLU A 104 0.73 4.34 6.43
C GLU A 104 0.31 2.86 6.46
N ALA A 105 0.52 2.18 7.59
CA ALA A 105 0.13 0.79 7.77
C ALA A 105 -1.38 0.59 7.65
N GLN A 106 -2.17 1.51 8.22
CA GLN A 106 -3.63 1.49 8.13
C GLN A 106 -4.11 1.68 6.69
N ARG A 107 -3.55 2.63 5.94
CA ARG A 107 -3.89 2.86 4.53
C ARG A 107 -3.48 1.70 3.62
N ILE A 108 -2.38 1.02 3.90
CA ILE A 108 -2.01 -0.23 3.18
C ILE A 108 -3.08 -1.31 3.42
N ARG A 109 -3.56 -1.46 4.65
CA ARG A 109 -4.66 -2.39 4.95
C ARG A 109 -5.92 -2.00 4.20
N LEU A 110 -6.28 -0.73 4.19
CA LEU A 110 -7.43 -0.21 3.45
C LEU A 110 -7.29 -0.49 1.95
N ALA A 111 -6.15 -0.20 1.34
CA ALA A 111 -5.89 -0.50 -0.07
C ALA A 111 -6.03 -2.00 -0.37
N THR A 112 -5.59 -2.86 0.54
CA THR A 112 -5.73 -4.31 0.41
C THR A 112 -7.20 -4.74 0.47
N GLN A 113 -7.99 -4.12 1.35
CA GLN A 113 -9.43 -4.39 1.49
C GLN A 113 -10.21 -3.94 0.24
N ILE A 114 -9.93 -2.74 -0.28
CA ILE A 114 -10.50 -2.25 -1.54
C ILE A 114 -10.15 -3.21 -2.68
N GLY A 115 -8.89 -3.63 -2.75
CA GLY A 115 -8.38 -4.54 -3.76
C GLY A 115 -8.96 -5.96 -3.70
N SER A 116 -9.59 -6.35 -2.58
CA SER A 116 -10.26 -7.65 -2.45
C SER A 116 -11.56 -7.76 -3.26
N GLY A 117 -12.17 -6.62 -3.62
CA GLY A 117 -13.43 -6.59 -4.35
C GLY A 117 -14.62 -7.18 -3.58
N LEU A 118 -14.51 -7.33 -2.26
CA LEU A 118 -15.58 -7.86 -1.42
C LEU A 118 -16.79 -6.91 -1.42
N VAL A 119 -17.97 -7.47 -1.52
CA VAL A 119 -19.27 -6.78 -1.54
C VAL A 119 -20.10 -7.25 -0.36
N GLY A 120 -20.90 -6.34 0.23
CA GLY A 120 -21.77 -6.66 1.36
C GLY A 120 -21.03 -6.84 2.69
N VAL A 121 -19.85 -6.24 2.83
CA VAL A 121 -19.01 -6.28 4.02
C VAL A 121 -19.15 -4.98 4.81
N ALA A 122 -19.06 -5.05 6.13
CA ALA A 122 -18.94 -3.88 7.00
C ALA A 122 -17.45 -3.61 7.29
N TYR A 123 -17.00 -2.41 6.94
CA TYR A 123 -15.65 -1.91 7.25
C TYR A 123 -15.73 -0.93 8.40
N ILE A 124 -14.90 -1.14 9.41
CA ILE A 124 -14.76 -0.24 10.57
C ILE A 124 -13.37 0.38 10.49
N LEU A 125 -13.33 1.68 10.39
CA LEU A 125 -12.10 2.46 10.22
C LEU A 125 -12.00 3.48 11.36
N ASP A 126 -10.85 3.50 12.00
CA ASP A 126 -10.54 4.40 13.10
C ASP A 126 -9.51 5.41 12.64
N GLU A 127 -9.89 6.69 12.57
CA GLU A 127 -9.08 7.83 12.12
C GLU A 127 -8.26 7.54 10.84
N PRO A 128 -8.87 7.10 9.72
CA PRO A 128 -8.11 6.76 8.52
C PRO A 128 -7.40 7.95 7.87
N SER A 129 -7.81 9.19 8.18
CA SER A 129 -7.17 10.44 7.73
C SER A 129 -5.92 10.81 8.51
N ILE A 130 -5.63 10.12 9.63
CA ILE A 130 -4.53 10.49 10.53
C ILE A 130 -3.18 10.61 9.77
N GLY A 131 -2.52 11.75 9.95
CA GLY A 131 -1.23 12.02 9.32
C GLY A 131 -1.28 12.29 7.82
N LEU A 132 -2.48 12.46 7.23
CA LEU A 132 -2.64 12.94 5.87
C LEU A 132 -2.52 14.48 5.80
N HIS A 133 -1.93 14.94 4.72
CA HIS A 133 -2.09 16.33 4.32
C HIS A 133 -3.49 16.52 3.73
N GLN A 134 -4.13 17.67 3.95
CA GLN A 134 -5.48 17.95 3.47
C GLN A 134 -5.69 17.63 1.98
N ARG A 135 -4.70 17.87 1.14
CA ARG A 135 -4.72 17.53 -0.29
C ARG A 135 -4.87 16.03 -0.58
N ASP A 136 -4.40 15.17 0.33
CA ASP A 136 -4.48 13.72 0.15
C ASP A 136 -5.74 13.14 0.80
N ASN A 137 -6.44 13.94 1.61
CA ASN A 137 -7.73 13.59 2.21
C ASN A 137 -8.81 13.35 1.15
N ASP A 138 -8.83 14.15 0.10
CA ASP A 138 -9.74 13.97 -1.05
C ASP A 138 -9.59 12.60 -1.72
N LYS A 139 -8.35 12.11 -1.83
CA LYS A 139 -8.06 10.79 -2.40
C LYS A 139 -8.60 9.67 -1.51
N LEU A 140 -8.36 9.79 -0.19
CA LEU A 140 -8.88 8.85 0.79
C LEU A 140 -10.41 8.82 0.75
N LEU A 141 -11.03 9.99 0.77
CA LEU A 141 -12.49 10.13 0.68
C LEU A 141 -13.04 9.48 -0.59
N GLY A 142 -12.41 9.72 -1.73
CA GLY A 142 -12.75 9.07 -3.00
C GLY A 142 -12.65 7.54 -2.93
N ALA A 143 -11.62 7.01 -2.27
CA ALA A 143 -11.45 5.58 -2.08
C ALA A 143 -12.53 4.98 -1.16
N LEU A 144 -12.90 5.68 -0.07
CA LEU A 144 -13.98 5.28 0.83
C LEU A 144 -15.34 5.29 0.13
N MET A 145 -15.63 6.32 -0.66
CA MET A 145 -16.87 6.40 -1.46
C MET A 145 -16.95 5.29 -2.51
N ASN A 146 -15.83 4.93 -3.14
CA ASN A 146 -15.79 3.79 -4.05
C ASN A 146 -16.12 2.48 -3.32
N LEU A 147 -15.56 2.25 -2.14
CA LEU A 147 -15.89 1.09 -1.29
C LEU A 147 -17.39 1.03 -0.95
N LYS A 148 -17.98 2.16 -0.57
CA LYS A 148 -19.42 2.28 -0.32
C LYS A 148 -20.24 1.93 -1.55
N ASN A 149 -19.88 2.49 -2.70
CA ASN A 149 -20.60 2.30 -3.96
C ASN A 149 -20.56 0.84 -4.47
N LEU A 150 -19.61 0.04 -4.00
CA LEU A 150 -19.59 -1.42 -4.23
C LEU A 150 -20.65 -2.18 -3.40
N GLY A 151 -21.47 -1.50 -2.59
CA GLY A 151 -22.50 -2.11 -1.75
C GLY A 151 -22.00 -2.52 -0.36
N ASN A 152 -20.95 -1.89 0.12
CA ASN A 152 -20.42 -2.12 1.46
C ASN A 152 -20.97 -1.09 2.46
N THR A 153 -20.92 -1.44 3.73
CA THR A 153 -21.21 -0.53 4.85
C THR A 153 -19.89 -0.03 5.43
N LEU A 154 -19.75 1.29 5.58
CA LEU A 154 -18.58 1.88 6.21
C LEU A 154 -18.98 2.56 7.53
N ILE A 155 -18.27 2.23 8.60
CA ILE A 155 -18.33 2.91 9.88
C ILE A 155 -16.96 3.56 10.07
N VAL A 156 -16.94 4.88 10.14
CA VAL A 156 -15.69 5.65 10.20
C VAL A 156 -15.72 6.51 11.45
N VAL A 157 -14.74 6.35 12.30
CA VAL A 157 -14.49 7.26 13.43
C VAL A 157 -13.57 8.34 12.92
N GLU A 158 -14.01 9.59 12.91
CA GLU A 158 -13.25 10.72 12.35
C GLU A 158 -13.54 12.03 13.06
N HIS A 159 -12.57 12.94 12.93
CA HIS A 159 -12.67 14.32 13.40
C HIS A 159 -12.58 15.33 12.25
N ASP A 160 -12.33 14.85 11.04
CA ASP A 160 -12.20 15.66 9.84
C ASP A 160 -13.57 16.09 9.30
N GLU A 161 -13.74 17.40 9.09
CA GLU A 161 -15.01 17.99 8.66
C GLU A 161 -15.44 17.47 7.27
N ASP A 162 -14.51 17.31 6.33
CA ASP A 162 -14.83 16.90 4.96
C ASP A 162 -15.34 15.45 4.94
N THR A 163 -14.74 14.59 5.75
CA THR A 163 -15.20 13.21 5.94
C THR A 163 -16.58 13.15 6.58
N MET A 164 -16.81 13.95 7.63
CA MET A 164 -18.13 14.03 8.28
C MET A 164 -19.21 14.52 7.30
N ARG A 165 -18.92 15.52 6.46
CA ARG A 165 -19.87 16.04 5.46
C ARG A 165 -20.21 15.05 4.35
N ALA A 166 -19.29 14.12 4.06
CA ALA A 166 -19.48 13.09 3.04
C ALA A 166 -20.28 11.86 3.53
N ALA A 167 -20.53 11.78 4.84
CA ALA A 167 -21.26 10.66 5.44
C ALA A 167 -22.77 10.75 5.14
N ASP A 168 -23.43 9.60 4.99
CA ASP A 168 -24.91 9.56 4.90
C ASP A 168 -25.57 9.78 6.27
N TYR A 169 -24.93 9.34 7.33
CA TYR A 169 -25.37 9.47 8.70
C TYR A 169 -24.20 9.84 9.60
N ILE A 170 -24.42 10.74 10.53
CA ILE A 170 -23.47 11.12 11.57
C ILE A 170 -24.03 10.67 12.91
N VAL A 171 -23.21 9.99 13.69
CA VAL A 171 -23.52 9.59 15.06
C VAL A 171 -22.56 10.32 15.98
N ASP A 172 -23.11 11.24 16.78
CA ASP A 172 -22.36 11.91 17.84
C ASP A 172 -22.47 11.10 19.12
N VAL A 173 -21.32 10.76 19.70
CA VAL A 173 -21.21 10.00 20.95
C VAL A 173 -20.77 10.97 22.05
N GLY A 174 -21.70 11.67 22.59
CA GLY A 174 -21.47 12.65 23.65
C GLY A 174 -22.50 12.59 24.79
N PRO A 175 -22.24 13.32 25.88
CA PRO A 175 -23.24 13.44 26.99
C PRO A 175 -24.50 14.16 26.54
#